data_5a22bfa824e2930ced35b496d18792ce
#
_entry.id   5a22bfa824e2930ced35b496d18792ce
#
_cell.length_a   1.000
_cell.length_b   1.000
_cell.length_c   1.000
_cell.angle_alpha   90.00
_cell.angle_beta   90.00
_cell.angle_gamma   90.00
#
_symmetry.space_group_name_H-M   'P 1'
#
loop_
_entity.id
_entity.type
_entity.pdbx_description
1 polymer ?
#
loop_
_entity_poly.entity_id
_entity_poly.type
_entity_poly.pdbx_seq_one_letter_code
_entity_poly.pdbx_strand_id
1 'polypeptide(L)'
;MNFKFNHNNLNVRDLEKSIQFYKDALGLTVVREKDAADGSFKLVYLGDGSSVHQLELTWLRDMDRPYDLGDNESHLAFHVDDMDAALALHKEMDCVCFENESMGIYFIEDPDGYWLEIVPEK
;
A
#
# COMPACT_ATOMS: atom_id res chain seq x y z
N MET A 1 28.55 8.78 8.59
CA MET A 1 27.10 8.74 8.82
C MET A 1 26.49 7.63 8.00
N ASN A 2 25.43 7.03 8.49
CA ASN A 2 24.76 5.88 7.85
C ASN A 2 23.30 6.20 7.61
N PHE A 3 22.81 5.84 6.41
CA PHE A 3 21.40 6.00 6.06
C PHE A 3 20.73 4.62 5.99
N LYS A 4 19.53 4.51 6.54
CA LYS A 4 18.74 3.27 6.51
C LYS A 4 17.34 3.60 6.03
N PHE A 5 16.75 2.67 5.27
CA PHE A 5 15.34 2.80 4.89
C PHE A 5 14.48 2.88 6.15
N ASN A 6 13.53 3.81 6.16
CA ASN A 6 12.60 4.00 7.28
C ASN A 6 11.17 3.76 6.85
N HIS A 7 10.66 4.59 5.94
CA HIS A 7 9.31 4.48 5.44
C HIS A 7 9.20 5.16 4.08
N ASN A 8 8.12 4.86 3.39
CA ASN A 8 7.64 5.65 2.26
C ASN A 8 6.23 6.10 2.56
N ASN A 9 5.76 7.10 1.83
CA ASN A 9 4.43 7.68 2.03
C ASN A 9 3.56 7.50 0.81
N LEU A 10 2.26 7.24 1.06
CA LEU A 10 1.20 7.35 0.08
C LEU A 10 0.12 8.26 0.66
N ASN A 11 -0.27 9.29 -0.07
CA ASN A 11 -1.41 10.13 0.32
C ASN A 11 -2.70 9.45 -0.10
N VAL A 12 -3.68 9.37 0.83
CA VAL A 12 -4.93 8.64 0.61
C VAL A 12 -6.13 9.56 0.88
N ARG A 13 -7.21 9.37 0.11
CA ARG A 13 -8.44 10.16 0.24
C ARG A 13 -9.34 9.67 1.36
N ASP A 14 -9.46 8.35 1.50
CA ASP A 14 -10.31 7.72 2.50
C ASP A 14 -9.43 6.82 3.38
N LEU A 15 -9.00 7.35 4.52
CA LEU A 15 -8.03 6.70 5.38
C LEU A 15 -8.51 5.32 5.86
N GLU A 16 -9.76 5.24 6.34
CA GLU A 16 -10.31 3.98 6.86
C GLU A 16 -10.40 2.91 5.77
N LYS A 17 -10.81 3.30 4.57
CA LYS A 17 -10.89 2.40 3.44
C LYS A 17 -9.50 1.88 3.04
N SER A 18 -8.51 2.76 3.05
CA SER A 18 -7.13 2.36 2.72
C SER A 18 -6.53 1.46 3.80
N ILE A 19 -6.73 1.76 5.08
CA ILE A 19 -6.26 0.89 6.16
C ILE A 19 -6.86 -0.51 6.02
N GLN A 20 -8.16 -0.59 5.74
CA GLN A 20 -8.84 -1.88 5.58
C GLN A 20 -8.32 -2.63 4.35
N PHE A 21 -8.09 -1.92 3.24
CA PHE A 21 -7.54 -2.52 2.02
C PHE A 21 -6.17 -3.17 2.30
N TYR A 22 -5.26 -2.42 2.91
CA TYR A 22 -3.91 -2.93 3.16
C TYR A 22 -3.90 -4.09 4.16
N LYS A 23 -4.85 -4.10 5.10
CA LYS A 23 -5.03 -5.23 6.00
C LYS A 23 -5.52 -6.47 5.26
N ASP A 24 -6.56 -6.32 4.45
CA ASP A 24 -7.20 -7.44 3.76
C ASP A 24 -6.32 -7.99 2.63
N ALA A 25 -5.70 -7.09 1.87
CA ALA A 25 -4.91 -7.49 0.68
C ALA A 25 -3.50 -7.99 1.05
N LEU A 26 -2.85 -7.38 2.03
CA LEU A 26 -1.44 -7.59 2.29
C LEU A 26 -1.12 -7.94 3.75
N GLY A 27 -2.12 -8.00 4.62
CA GLY A 27 -1.91 -8.32 6.04
C GLY A 27 -1.17 -7.24 6.82
N LEU A 28 -1.12 -6.01 6.31
CA LEU A 28 -0.46 -4.92 7.01
C LEU A 28 -1.35 -4.39 8.14
N THR A 29 -0.73 -4.06 9.27
CA THR A 29 -1.45 -3.57 10.45
C THR A 29 -0.91 -2.23 10.91
N VAL A 30 -1.76 -1.45 11.57
CA VAL A 30 -1.37 -0.15 12.11
C VAL A 30 -0.38 -0.35 13.25
N VAL A 31 0.80 0.28 13.15
CA VAL A 31 1.84 0.22 14.18
C VAL A 31 2.06 1.56 14.86
N ARG A 32 1.65 2.66 14.24
CA ARG A 32 1.77 4.00 14.82
C ARG A 32 0.82 4.96 14.14
N GLU A 33 0.34 5.95 14.89
CA GLU A 33 -0.52 7.02 14.38
C GLU A 33 -0.07 8.36 14.92
N LYS A 34 -0.31 9.42 14.14
CA LYS A 34 -0.05 10.78 14.55
C LYS A 34 -1.11 11.70 13.96
N ASP A 35 -1.73 12.51 14.81
CA ASP A 35 -2.72 13.51 14.38
C ASP A 35 -2.16 14.91 14.51
N ALA A 36 -2.51 15.78 13.56
CA ALA A 36 -2.27 17.21 13.71
C ALA A 36 -3.15 17.76 14.83
N ALA A 37 -2.62 18.72 15.61
CA ALA A 37 -3.35 19.34 16.71
C ALA A 37 -4.67 20.00 16.25
N ASP A 38 -4.68 20.55 15.03
CA ASP A 38 -5.85 21.22 14.44
C ASP A 38 -6.71 20.29 13.57
N GLY A 39 -6.39 19.00 13.52
CA GLY A 39 -7.12 18.02 12.71
C GLY A 39 -6.85 18.10 11.21
N SER A 40 -5.86 18.89 10.78
CA SER A 40 -5.59 19.11 9.36
C SER A 40 -4.99 17.90 8.64
N PHE A 41 -4.35 17.00 9.38
CA PHE A 41 -3.82 15.77 8.79
C PHE A 41 -3.83 14.62 9.81
N LYS A 42 -3.77 13.41 9.28
CA LYS A 42 -3.51 12.20 10.05
C LYS A 42 -2.44 11.38 9.33
N LEU A 43 -1.51 10.83 10.09
CA LEU A 43 -0.49 9.91 9.61
C LEU A 43 -0.74 8.56 10.26
N VAL A 44 -0.78 7.51 9.44
CA VAL A 44 -0.92 6.14 9.92
C VAL A 44 0.20 5.31 9.32
N TYR A 45 0.96 4.63 10.16
CA TYR A 45 2.08 3.79 9.73
C TYR A 45 1.66 2.33 9.80
N LEU A 46 1.82 1.63 8.68
CA LEU A 46 1.48 0.22 8.56
C LEU A 46 2.76 -0.61 8.50
N GLY A 47 2.76 -1.75 9.19
CA GLY A 47 3.87 -2.68 9.21
C GLY A 47 3.45 -4.09 8.87
N ASP A 48 4.42 -4.91 8.41
CA ASP A 48 4.21 -6.31 8.07
C ASP A 48 4.58 -7.28 9.20
N GLY A 49 5.06 -6.75 10.33
CA GLY A 49 5.45 -7.56 11.50
C GLY A 49 6.89 -8.08 11.45
N SER A 50 7.62 -7.89 10.37
CA SER A 50 9.00 -8.38 10.24
C SER A 50 9.97 -7.35 9.65
N SER A 51 9.54 -6.50 8.73
CA SER A 51 10.39 -5.48 8.11
C SER A 51 10.49 -4.24 8.99
N VAL A 52 11.64 -3.58 8.95
CA VAL A 52 11.81 -2.26 9.59
C VAL A 52 11.07 -1.19 8.82
N HIS A 53 11.06 -1.30 7.50
CA HIS A 53 10.38 -0.36 6.62
C HIS A 53 8.86 -0.37 6.87
N GLN A 54 8.25 0.81 6.93
CA GLN A 54 6.81 0.96 7.14
C GLN A 54 6.19 1.75 6.00
N LEU A 55 4.92 1.50 5.75
CA LEU A 55 4.14 2.29 4.80
C LEU A 55 3.37 3.36 5.57
N GLU A 56 3.69 4.63 5.30
CA GLU A 56 2.99 5.77 5.90
C GLU A 56 1.83 6.16 4.99
N LEU A 57 0.61 6.16 5.55
CA LEU A 57 -0.56 6.71 4.87
C LEU A 57 -0.79 8.10 5.43
N THR A 58 -0.86 9.10 4.55
CA THR A 58 -1.16 10.48 4.92
C THR A 58 -2.56 10.84 4.44
N TRP A 59 -3.40 11.26 5.39
CA TRP A 59 -4.72 11.80 5.09
C TRP A 59 -4.71 13.30 5.37
N LEU A 60 -5.20 14.10 4.40
CA LEU A 60 -5.29 15.55 4.51
C LEU A 60 -6.77 15.96 4.50
N ARG A 61 -7.22 16.63 5.58
CA ARG A 61 -8.61 17.05 5.74
C ARG A 61 -9.11 17.87 4.55
N ASP A 62 -8.28 18.77 4.05
CA ASP A 62 -8.71 19.75 3.05
C ASP A 62 -8.44 19.32 1.61
N MET A 63 -8.02 18.08 1.41
CA MET A 63 -7.88 17.54 0.06
C MET A 63 -9.25 17.21 -0.50
N ASP A 64 -9.65 17.86 -1.57
CA ASP A 64 -11.02 17.82 -2.10
C ASP A 64 -11.13 17.16 -3.48
N ARG A 65 -10.06 16.53 -3.96
CA ARG A 65 -10.03 15.87 -5.28
C ARG A 65 -9.19 14.59 -5.20
N PRO A 66 -9.36 13.68 -6.17
CA PRO A 66 -8.47 12.53 -6.27
C PRO A 66 -7.02 12.98 -6.48
N TYR A 67 -6.06 12.23 -5.93
CA TYR A 67 -4.66 12.48 -6.18
C TYR A 67 -4.33 12.20 -7.63
N ASP A 68 -3.57 13.09 -8.25
CA ASP A 68 -3.07 12.93 -9.60
C ASP A 68 -1.78 12.12 -9.53
N LEU A 69 -1.81 10.88 -9.99
CA LEU A 69 -0.66 9.98 -9.94
C LEU A 69 0.23 10.08 -11.17
N GLY A 70 -0.09 10.99 -12.09
CA GLY A 70 0.66 11.16 -13.34
C GLY A 70 0.66 9.88 -14.15
N ASP A 71 1.83 9.48 -14.63
CA ASP A 71 1.99 8.23 -15.39
C ASP A 71 1.91 6.99 -14.49
N ASN A 72 1.91 7.18 -13.17
CA ASN A 72 1.78 6.12 -12.18
C ASN A 72 2.83 5.00 -12.36
N GLU A 73 4.06 5.39 -12.63
CA GLU A 73 5.15 4.45 -12.90
C GLU A 73 5.84 3.95 -11.63
N SER A 74 5.65 4.64 -10.50
CA SER A 74 6.21 4.22 -9.21
C SER A 74 5.34 3.17 -8.58
N HIS A 75 5.96 2.20 -7.90
CA HIS A 75 5.19 1.19 -7.16
C HIS A 75 6.00 0.63 -6.00
N LEU A 76 5.29 0.07 -5.02
CA LEU A 76 5.85 -0.78 -3.98
C LEU A 76 5.76 -2.22 -4.43
N ALA A 77 6.69 -3.05 -3.99
CA ALA A 77 6.65 -4.48 -4.25
C ALA A 77 6.62 -5.26 -2.94
N PHE A 78 5.86 -6.34 -2.95
CA PHE A 78 5.74 -7.27 -1.83
C PHE A 78 5.98 -8.68 -2.35
N HIS A 79 6.87 -9.45 -1.72
CA HIS A 79 6.96 -10.85 -2.06
C HIS A 79 6.06 -11.68 -1.14
N VAL A 80 5.61 -12.81 -1.66
CA VAL A 80 4.68 -13.69 -0.96
C VAL A 80 5.14 -15.14 -1.15
N ASP A 81 4.90 -15.96 -0.14
CA ASP A 81 5.31 -17.37 -0.14
C ASP A 81 4.38 -18.27 -0.96
N ASP A 82 3.17 -17.83 -1.28
CA ASP A 82 2.20 -18.60 -2.06
C ASP A 82 1.52 -17.70 -3.09
N MET A 83 2.11 -17.64 -4.29
CA MET A 83 1.60 -16.79 -5.37
C MET A 83 0.19 -17.17 -5.81
N ASP A 84 -0.12 -18.46 -5.88
CA ASP A 84 -1.44 -18.90 -6.33
C ASP A 84 -2.54 -18.48 -5.35
N ALA A 85 -2.30 -18.64 -4.06
CA ALA A 85 -3.24 -18.23 -3.02
C ALA A 85 -3.41 -16.70 -3.00
N ALA A 86 -2.30 -15.96 -3.15
CA ALA A 86 -2.33 -14.49 -3.20
C ALA A 86 -3.15 -14.00 -4.39
N LEU A 87 -2.92 -14.56 -5.58
CA LEU A 87 -3.65 -14.16 -6.79
C LEU A 87 -5.15 -14.44 -6.64
N ALA A 88 -5.51 -15.61 -6.07
CA ALA A 88 -6.91 -15.95 -5.84
C ALA A 88 -7.58 -14.96 -4.89
N LEU A 89 -6.90 -14.58 -3.81
CA LEU A 89 -7.40 -13.57 -2.87
C LEU A 89 -7.63 -12.22 -3.56
N HIS A 90 -6.63 -11.76 -4.31
CA HIS A 90 -6.71 -10.45 -4.94
C HIS A 90 -7.72 -10.41 -6.09
N LYS A 91 -7.95 -11.52 -6.78
CA LYS A 91 -9.05 -11.62 -7.76
C LYS A 91 -10.41 -11.57 -7.09
N GLU A 92 -10.56 -12.23 -5.95
CA GLU A 92 -11.80 -12.16 -5.17
C GLU A 92 -12.07 -10.73 -4.67
N MET A 93 -11.03 -10.00 -4.31
CA MET A 93 -11.13 -8.59 -3.91
C MET A 93 -11.34 -7.64 -5.10
N ASP A 94 -11.26 -8.15 -6.32
CA ASP A 94 -11.38 -7.38 -7.57
C ASP A 94 -10.37 -6.22 -7.63
N CYS A 95 -9.15 -6.47 -7.17
CA CYS A 95 -8.10 -5.44 -7.16
C CYS A 95 -6.90 -5.74 -8.06
N VAL A 96 -6.89 -6.87 -8.78
CA VAL A 96 -5.82 -7.16 -9.74
C VAL A 96 -5.95 -6.22 -10.94
N CYS A 97 -4.90 -5.47 -11.25
CA CYS A 97 -4.92 -4.51 -12.36
C CYS A 97 -4.00 -4.90 -13.52
N PHE A 98 -3.03 -5.79 -13.31
CA PHE A 98 -2.15 -6.24 -14.38
C PHE A 98 -1.49 -7.57 -13.99
N GLU A 99 -1.46 -8.53 -14.94
CA GLU A 99 -0.77 -9.80 -14.77
C GLU A 99 0.33 -9.91 -15.81
N ASN A 100 1.55 -10.24 -15.36
CA ASN A 100 2.69 -10.50 -16.24
C ASN A 100 3.11 -11.95 -16.06
N GLU A 101 2.50 -12.84 -16.84
CA GLU A 101 2.72 -14.28 -16.72
C GLU A 101 4.15 -14.69 -17.06
N SER A 102 4.77 -14.00 -18.03
CA SER A 102 6.13 -14.33 -18.45
C SER A 102 7.16 -14.07 -17.34
N MET A 103 6.92 -13.08 -16.49
CA MET A 103 7.78 -12.78 -15.35
C MET A 103 7.30 -13.46 -14.06
N GLY A 104 6.09 -14.01 -14.04
CA GLY A 104 5.52 -14.66 -12.86
C GLY A 104 5.15 -13.65 -11.77
N ILE A 105 4.72 -12.46 -12.14
CA ILE A 105 4.33 -11.39 -11.22
C ILE A 105 2.98 -10.81 -11.61
N TYR A 106 2.37 -10.07 -10.68
CA TYR A 106 1.18 -9.30 -10.99
C TYR A 106 1.11 -8.06 -10.11
N PHE A 107 0.22 -7.14 -10.47
CA PHE A 107 -0.02 -5.89 -9.74
C PHE A 107 -1.46 -5.84 -9.26
N ILE A 108 -1.63 -5.27 -8.07
CA ILE A 108 -2.94 -4.89 -7.54
C ILE A 108 -3.00 -3.37 -7.41
N GLU A 109 -4.21 -2.84 -7.37
CA GLU A 109 -4.46 -1.41 -7.28
C GLU A 109 -5.16 -1.11 -5.96
N ASP A 110 -4.64 -0.12 -5.23
CA ASP A 110 -5.24 0.29 -3.97
C ASP A 110 -6.42 1.26 -4.20
N PRO A 111 -7.16 1.70 -3.15
CA PRO A 111 -8.33 2.57 -3.33
C PRO A 111 -8.04 3.90 -4.03
N ASP A 112 -6.81 4.39 -3.99
CA ASP A 112 -6.42 5.65 -4.65
C ASP A 112 -5.78 5.45 -6.02
N GLY A 113 -5.64 4.21 -6.46
CA GLY A 113 -5.05 3.89 -7.77
C GLY A 113 -3.57 3.58 -7.74
N TYR A 114 -2.92 3.54 -6.58
CA TYR A 114 -1.51 3.16 -6.49
C TYR A 114 -1.34 1.69 -6.83
N TRP A 115 -0.34 1.39 -7.65
CA TRP A 115 -0.04 0.02 -8.02
C TRP A 115 0.92 -0.62 -7.03
N LEU A 116 0.64 -1.87 -6.67
CA LEU A 116 1.43 -2.67 -5.74
C LEU A 116 1.80 -3.96 -6.46
N GLU A 117 3.08 -4.24 -6.56
CA GLU A 117 3.58 -5.42 -7.26
C GLU A 117 3.65 -6.61 -6.30
N ILE A 118 3.19 -7.76 -6.75
CA ILE A 118 3.27 -9.01 -6.00
C ILE A 118 4.25 -9.93 -6.70
N VAL A 119 5.29 -10.31 -5.98
CA VAL A 119 6.38 -11.12 -6.55
C VAL A 119 6.58 -12.38 -5.71
N PRO A 120 7.08 -13.46 -6.33
CA PRO A 120 7.33 -14.68 -5.57
C PRO A 120 8.52 -14.53 -4.63
N GLU A 121 8.43 -15.19 -3.50
CA GLU A 121 9.55 -15.31 -2.58
C GLU A 121 10.63 -16.18 -3.22
N LYS A 122 11.88 -15.80 -3.02
CA LYS A 122 13.01 -16.53 -3.59
C LYS A 122 13.40 -17.72 -2.73
#